data_94616a21055d1bc467eadfda43e10b42
#
_entry.id   94616a21055d1bc467eadfda43e10b42
#
_cell.length_a   1.000
_cell.length_b   1.000
_cell.length_c   1.000
_cell.angle_alpha   90.00
_cell.angle_beta   90.00
_cell.angle_gamma   90.00
#
_symmetry.space_group_name_H-M   'P 1'
#
loop_
_entity.id
_entity.type
_entity.pdbx_description
1 polymer ?
#
loop_
_entity_poly.entity_id
_entity_poly.type
_entity_poly.pdbx_seq_one_letter_code
_entity_poly.pdbx_strand_id
1 'polypeptide(L)'
;MVLPNNGNIIMSAEQAVELSSKPAAVVRTKYVAQGLGAMLGFDPDADAADNAEIMLAAASEQVDGELTYAVRDTHMNGFDIKEGDLLAVGPDGILGCGEDMETVLTDLVAALAALKEDPELVSLYYGNDLTEEEAEALAEKVRERLGGDLDVECYFGGQPLYYFLIAVE
;
A
#
# COMPACT_ATOMS: atom_id res chain seq x y z
N MET A 1 2.49 19.98 3.88
CA MET A 1 3.14 18.65 3.89
C MET A 1 3.12 18.09 2.48
N VAL A 2 4.15 17.32 2.08
CA VAL A 2 4.21 16.60 0.80
C VAL A 2 4.33 15.11 1.12
N LEU A 3 3.39 14.31 0.64
CA LEU A 3 3.36 12.86 0.78
C LEU A 3 3.54 12.24 -0.61
N PRO A 4 4.76 11.81 -0.99
CA PRO A 4 5.03 11.29 -2.33
C PRO A 4 4.26 10.00 -2.65
N ASN A 5 4.03 9.15 -1.67
CA ASN A 5 3.34 7.86 -1.81
C ASN A 5 3.96 6.97 -2.92
N ASN A 6 5.22 7.21 -3.22
CA ASN A 6 5.99 6.44 -4.20
C ASN A 6 7.49 6.65 -3.93
N GLY A 7 8.21 5.56 -3.67
CA GLY A 7 9.63 5.59 -3.34
C GLY A 7 10.50 6.26 -4.41
N ASN A 8 10.10 6.20 -5.67
CA ASN A 8 10.87 6.73 -6.80
C ASN A 8 10.86 8.27 -6.90
N ILE A 9 9.87 8.94 -6.27
CA ILE A 9 9.74 10.40 -6.36
C ILE A 9 10.08 11.12 -5.05
N ILE A 10 10.45 10.42 -3.99
CA ILE A 10 10.82 11.02 -2.69
C ILE A 10 11.94 12.08 -2.87
N MET A 11 13.01 11.72 -3.58
CA MET A 11 14.13 12.64 -3.82
C MET A 11 13.69 13.91 -4.57
N SER A 12 12.81 13.77 -5.56
CA SER A 12 12.27 14.92 -6.30
C SER A 12 11.38 15.79 -5.43
N ALA A 13 10.61 15.20 -4.52
CA ALA A 13 9.80 15.93 -3.56
C ALA A 13 10.68 16.71 -2.56
N GLU A 14 11.76 16.13 -2.08
CA GLU A 14 12.73 16.80 -1.21
C GLU A 14 13.38 18.00 -1.89
N GLN A 15 13.82 17.85 -3.14
CA GLN A 15 14.34 18.96 -3.93
C GLN A 15 13.30 20.07 -4.15
N ALA A 16 12.04 19.71 -4.40
CA ALA A 16 10.96 20.69 -4.55
C ALA A 16 10.70 21.47 -3.25
N VAL A 17 10.79 20.81 -2.09
CA VAL A 17 10.65 21.45 -0.78
C VAL A 17 11.82 22.41 -0.51
N GLU A 18 13.06 22.03 -0.83
CA GLU A 18 14.24 22.92 -0.69
C GLU A 18 14.11 24.20 -1.52
N LEU A 19 13.47 24.13 -2.69
CA LEU A 19 13.23 25.28 -3.57
C LEU A 19 11.97 26.08 -3.21
N SER A 20 11.17 25.60 -2.25
CA SER A 20 9.92 26.24 -1.85
C SER A 20 10.15 27.53 -1.07
N SER A 21 9.43 28.58 -1.42
CA SER A 21 9.37 29.82 -0.62
C SER A 21 8.41 29.72 0.58
N LYS A 22 7.65 28.62 0.70
CA LYS A 22 6.73 28.36 1.79
C LYS A 22 7.30 27.30 2.73
N PRO A 23 7.01 27.38 4.04
CA PRO A 23 7.33 26.27 4.95
C PRO A 23 6.73 24.97 4.42
N ALA A 24 7.57 23.98 4.17
CA ALA A 24 7.16 22.69 3.65
C ALA A 24 8.10 21.59 4.15
N ALA A 25 7.57 20.38 4.29
CA ALA A 25 8.36 19.20 4.61
C ALA A 25 7.82 17.98 3.87
N VAL A 26 8.66 16.97 3.64
CA VAL A 26 8.31 15.70 3.01
C VAL A 26 8.10 14.64 4.09
N VAL A 27 6.93 14.02 4.10
CA VAL A 27 6.69 12.76 4.79
C VAL A 27 7.07 11.66 3.82
N ARG A 28 8.12 10.90 4.10
CA ARG A 28 8.76 9.95 3.15
C ARG A 28 7.94 8.67 2.93
N THR A 29 6.67 8.83 2.58
CA THR A 29 5.76 7.73 2.28
C THR A 29 6.09 7.09 0.93
N LYS A 30 6.07 5.75 0.87
CA LYS A 30 6.38 4.96 -0.33
C LYS A 30 5.13 4.42 -1.01
N TYR A 31 4.03 4.28 -0.28
CA TYR A 31 2.76 3.70 -0.71
C TYR A 31 1.62 4.66 -0.42
N VAL A 32 0.54 4.55 -1.19
CA VAL A 32 -0.66 5.41 -0.98
C VAL A 32 -1.31 5.10 0.36
N ALA A 33 -1.45 3.83 0.72
CA ALA A 33 -2.00 3.43 2.01
C ALA A 33 -1.17 3.99 3.18
N GLN A 34 0.16 3.95 3.08
CA GLN A 34 1.07 4.59 4.03
C GLN A 34 0.81 6.11 4.15
N GLY A 35 0.50 6.77 3.02
CA GLY A 35 0.12 8.18 3.03
C GLY A 35 -1.19 8.45 3.76
N LEU A 36 -2.14 7.53 3.68
CA LEU A 36 -3.40 7.63 4.44
C LEU A 36 -3.14 7.50 5.95
N GLY A 37 -2.37 6.48 6.37
CA GLY A 37 -1.96 6.32 7.77
C GLY A 37 -1.19 7.53 8.30
N ALA A 38 -0.29 8.12 7.49
CA ALA A 38 0.42 9.34 7.85
C ALA A 38 -0.52 10.51 8.19
N MET A 39 -1.66 10.63 7.50
CA MET A 39 -2.63 11.72 7.76
C MET A 39 -3.26 11.65 9.14
N LEU A 40 -3.32 10.48 9.76
CA LEU A 40 -3.84 10.32 11.13
C LEU A 40 -2.94 10.99 12.17
N GLY A 41 -1.63 11.12 11.86
CA GLY A 41 -0.67 11.79 12.73
C GLY A 41 -0.56 13.30 12.52
N PHE A 42 -1.32 13.91 11.58
CA PHE A 42 -1.21 15.34 11.29
C PHE A 42 -1.68 16.21 12.47
N ASP A 43 -0.80 17.08 12.97
CA ASP A 43 -1.08 18.05 14.01
C ASP A 43 -1.09 19.49 13.42
N PRO A 44 -2.25 20.17 13.38
CA PRO A 44 -2.35 21.52 12.82
C PRO A 44 -1.59 22.58 13.63
N ASP A 45 -1.24 22.30 14.89
CA ASP A 45 -0.52 23.22 15.77
C ASP A 45 1.02 23.03 15.70
N ALA A 46 1.51 21.93 15.11
CA ALA A 46 2.91 21.65 14.92
C ALA A 46 3.46 22.32 13.65
N ASP A 47 4.75 22.61 13.64
CA ASP A 47 5.42 23.12 12.44
C ASP A 47 5.61 22.00 11.37
N ALA A 48 6.12 22.38 10.18
CA ALA A 48 6.24 21.44 9.07
C ALA A 48 7.27 20.33 9.32
N ALA A 49 8.32 20.61 10.07
CA ALA A 49 9.36 19.61 10.36
C ALA A 49 8.85 18.60 11.41
N ASP A 50 8.26 19.10 12.49
CA ASP A 50 7.67 18.27 13.54
C ASP A 50 6.55 17.39 12.98
N ASN A 51 5.66 17.97 12.12
CA ASN A 51 4.62 17.20 11.44
C ASN A 51 5.19 16.10 10.54
N ALA A 52 6.32 16.32 9.86
CA ALA A 52 6.91 15.28 9.03
C ALA A 52 7.35 14.06 9.86
N GLU A 53 7.86 14.28 11.06
CA GLU A 53 8.27 13.20 11.97
C GLU A 53 7.05 12.47 12.58
N ILE A 54 6.07 13.22 13.08
CA ILE A 54 4.84 12.66 13.68
C ILE A 54 4.05 11.84 12.64
N MET A 55 3.86 12.40 11.45
CA MET A 55 3.15 11.73 10.36
C MET A 55 3.89 10.49 9.85
N LEU A 56 5.23 10.53 9.78
CA LEU A 56 6.02 9.37 9.39
C LEU A 56 5.96 8.26 10.45
N ALA A 57 5.95 8.62 11.73
CA ALA A 57 5.76 7.66 12.82
C ALA A 57 4.40 6.97 12.71
N ALA A 58 3.32 7.75 12.52
CA ALA A 58 1.97 7.18 12.30
C ALA A 58 1.92 6.26 11.07
N ALA A 59 2.56 6.66 9.95
CA ALA A 59 2.66 5.82 8.75
C ALA A 59 3.42 4.50 8.97
N SER A 60 4.26 4.43 9.98
CA SER A 60 5.07 3.24 10.28
C SER A 60 4.34 2.20 11.15
N GLU A 61 3.15 2.55 11.62
CA GLU A 61 2.32 1.63 12.42
C GLU A 61 1.60 0.58 11.57
N GLN A 62 1.67 0.67 10.25
CA GLN A 62 1.04 -0.27 9.33
C GLN A 62 2.05 -0.98 8.42
N VAL A 63 1.65 -2.12 7.86
CA VAL A 63 2.36 -2.83 6.80
C VAL A 63 1.58 -2.69 5.50
N ASP A 64 2.24 -2.17 4.46
CA ASP A 64 1.59 -1.87 3.19
C ASP A 64 1.93 -2.89 2.12
N GLY A 65 0.98 -3.10 1.19
CA GLY A 65 1.17 -3.89 -0.01
C GLY A 65 0.32 -3.40 -1.18
N GLU A 66 0.64 -3.90 -2.36
CA GLU A 66 -0.04 -3.55 -3.60
C GLU A 66 -0.22 -4.79 -4.48
N LEU A 67 -1.39 -4.95 -5.06
CA LEU A 67 -1.66 -5.92 -6.11
C LEU A 67 -1.79 -5.20 -7.44
N THR A 68 -0.89 -5.49 -8.37
CA THR A 68 -0.82 -4.90 -9.71
C THR A 68 -0.52 -5.95 -10.76
N TYR A 69 -0.10 -5.57 -11.96
CA TYR A 69 0.26 -6.49 -13.03
C TYR A 69 1.59 -6.10 -13.69
N ALA A 70 2.24 -7.09 -14.27
CA ALA A 70 3.49 -6.91 -15.01
C ALA A 70 3.23 -6.31 -16.40
N VAL A 71 3.93 -5.22 -16.73
CA VAL A 71 3.85 -4.57 -18.05
C VAL A 71 4.85 -5.13 -19.08
N ARG A 72 5.69 -6.09 -18.67
CA ARG A 72 6.68 -6.77 -19.52
C ARG A 72 7.25 -7.99 -18.80
N ASP A 73 7.85 -8.88 -19.56
CA ASP A 73 8.63 -10.00 -19.01
C ASP A 73 9.84 -9.48 -18.23
N THR A 74 10.07 -10.04 -17.05
CA THR A 74 11.21 -9.71 -16.19
C THR A 74 11.54 -10.85 -15.24
N HIS A 75 12.76 -10.83 -14.69
CA HIS A 75 13.14 -11.68 -13.57
C HIS A 75 13.50 -10.77 -12.38
N MET A 76 12.75 -10.88 -11.28
CA MET A 76 12.93 -10.03 -10.11
C MET A 76 12.61 -10.80 -8.82
N ASN A 77 13.38 -10.58 -7.77
CA ASN A 77 13.21 -11.22 -6.45
C ASN A 77 13.12 -12.76 -6.50
N GLY A 78 13.72 -13.40 -7.53
CA GLY A 78 13.68 -14.85 -7.71
C GLY A 78 12.45 -15.37 -8.46
N PHE A 79 11.57 -14.49 -8.93
CA PHE A 79 10.40 -14.83 -9.73
C PHE A 79 10.65 -14.60 -11.23
N ASP A 80 10.24 -15.56 -12.06
CA ASP A 80 10.12 -15.40 -13.50
C ASP A 80 8.73 -14.85 -13.80
N ILE A 81 8.66 -13.58 -14.17
CA ILE A 81 7.43 -12.82 -14.35
C ILE A 81 7.19 -12.61 -15.83
N LYS A 82 5.99 -12.89 -16.30
CA LYS A 82 5.54 -12.62 -17.66
C LYS A 82 4.67 -11.39 -17.73
N GLU A 83 4.64 -10.74 -18.88
CA GLU A 83 3.70 -9.66 -19.15
C GLU A 83 2.25 -10.12 -18.90
N GLY A 84 1.53 -9.36 -18.07
CA GLY A 84 0.16 -9.66 -17.66
C GLY A 84 0.03 -10.46 -16.37
N ASP A 85 1.10 -11.06 -15.84
CA ASP A 85 1.06 -11.72 -14.54
C ASP A 85 0.68 -10.71 -13.45
N LEU A 86 -0.14 -11.15 -12.50
CA LEU A 86 -0.41 -10.40 -11.28
C LEU A 86 0.83 -10.37 -10.40
N LEU A 87 1.10 -9.21 -9.80
CA LEU A 87 2.25 -8.95 -8.94
C LEU A 87 1.78 -8.60 -7.54
N ALA A 88 2.16 -9.43 -6.58
CA ALA A 88 2.04 -9.16 -5.16
C ALA A 88 3.27 -8.39 -4.69
N VAL A 89 3.12 -7.10 -4.38
CA VAL A 89 4.22 -6.22 -3.96
C VAL A 89 4.05 -5.91 -2.47
N GLY A 90 5.10 -6.13 -1.70
CA GLY A 90 5.18 -5.78 -0.29
C GLY A 90 6.28 -4.75 0.00
N PRO A 91 6.57 -4.47 1.28
CA PRO A 91 7.51 -3.42 1.69
C PRO A 91 8.89 -3.53 1.07
N ASP A 92 9.39 -4.75 0.89
CA ASP A 92 10.75 -5.06 0.41
C ASP A 92 10.79 -5.54 -1.05
N GLY A 93 9.67 -5.48 -1.77
CA GLY A 93 9.58 -5.86 -3.18
C GLY A 93 8.52 -6.93 -3.47
N ILE A 94 8.73 -7.72 -4.53
CA ILE A 94 7.77 -8.73 -4.98
C ILE A 94 7.77 -9.91 -4.01
N LEU A 95 6.59 -10.21 -3.46
CA LEU A 95 6.33 -11.33 -2.57
C LEU A 95 5.75 -12.55 -3.30
N GLY A 96 5.16 -12.32 -4.49
CA GLY A 96 4.58 -13.38 -5.31
C GLY A 96 4.12 -12.88 -6.66
N CYS A 97 3.88 -13.79 -7.59
CA CYS A 97 3.27 -13.51 -8.88
C CYS A 97 2.43 -14.71 -9.34
N GLY A 98 1.48 -14.47 -10.26
CA GLY A 98 0.64 -15.53 -10.81
C GLY A 98 -0.48 -14.99 -11.70
N GLU A 99 -1.33 -15.90 -12.18
CA GLU A 99 -2.45 -15.56 -13.06
C GLU A 99 -3.80 -15.51 -12.31
N ASP A 100 -3.91 -16.17 -11.16
CA ASP A 100 -5.15 -16.26 -10.39
C ASP A 100 -5.21 -15.19 -9.29
N MET A 101 -6.16 -14.26 -9.43
CA MET A 101 -6.29 -13.09 -8.56
C MET A 101 -6.64 -13.46 -7.12
N GLU A 102 -7.51 -14.46 -6.91
CA GLU A 102 -7.89 -14.93 -5.57
C GLU A 102 -6.65 -15.43 -4.83
N THR A 103 -5.88 -16.31 -5.45
CA THR A 103 -4.66 -16.89 -4.85
C THR A 103 -3.62 -15.82 -4.57
N VAL A 104 -3.30 -14.96 -5.56
CA VAL A 104 -2.25 -13.94 -5.39
C VAL A 104 -2.63 -12.92 -4.34
N LEU A 105 -3.90 -12.47 -4.29
CA LEU A 105 -4.37 -11.53 -3.27
C LEU A 105 -4.35 -12.14 -1.86
N THR A 106 -4.91 -13.33 -1.70
CA THR A 106 -5.00 -13.97 -0.37
C THR A 106 -3.65 -14.32 0.19
N ASP A 107 -2.70 -14.77 -0.64
CA ASP A 107 -1.32 -15.04 -0.23
C ASP A 107 -0.56 -13.75 0.10
N LEU A 108 -0.77 -12.67 -0.68
CA LEU A 108 -0.20 -11.36 -0.39
C LEU A 108 -0.66 -10.86 0.99
N VAL A 109 -1.98 -10.82 1.23
CA VAL A 109 -2.52 -10.33 2.51
C VAL A 109 -2.03 -11.18 3.67
N ALA A 110 -2.00 -12.50 3.53
CA ALA A 110 -1.47 -13.39 4.58
C ALA A 110 0.03 -13.12 4.85
N ALA A 111 0.82 -12.85 3.81
CA ALA A 111 2.23 -12.50 3.96
C ALA A 111 2.42 -11.14 4.66
N LEU A 112 1.61 -10.12 4.31
CA LEU A 112 1.64 -8.81 4.96
C LEU A 112 1.23 -8.91 6.43
N ALA A 113 0.16 -9.63 6.74
CA ALA A 113 -0.29 -9.87 8.12
C ALA A 113 0.78 -10.56 8.97
N ALA A 114 1.55 -11.48 8.38
CA ALA A 114 2.66 -12.14 9.08
C ALA A 114 3.85 -11.21 9.37
N LEU A 115 3.96 -10.06 8.72
CA LEU A 115 4.99 -9.05 8.96
C LEU A 115 4.60 -8.05 10.07
N LYS A 116 3.31 -7.97 10.41
CA LYS A 116 2.79 -7.09 11.45
C LYS A 116 2.74 -7.84 12.78
N GLU A 117 3.19 -7.21 13.85
CA GLU A 117 3.00 -7.71 15.21
C GLU A 117 1.55 -7.38 15.64
N ASP A 118 0.81 -8.40 16.07
CA ASP A 118 -0.60 -8.30 16.49
C ASP A 118 -1.49 -7.53 15.48
N PRO A 119 -1.64 -8.03 14.23
CA PRO A 119 -2.50 -7.38 13.25
C PRO A 119 -3.97 -7.45 13.68
N GLU A 120 -4.71 -6.34 13.54
CA GLU A 120 -6.12 -6.24 13.91
C GLU A 120 -7.04 -5.97 12.72
N LEU A 121 -6.56 -5.19 11.73
CA LEU A 121 -7.36 -4.73 10.59
C LEU A 121 -6.58 -4.88 9.28
N VAL A 122 -7.29 -5.31 8.24
CA VAL A 122 -6.86 -5.26 6.84
C VAL A 122 -7.78 -4.33 6.07
N SER A 123 -7.23 -3.25 5.53
CA SER A 123 -7.95 -2.34 4.63
C SER A 123 -7.56 -2.63 3.17
N LEU A 124 -8.54 -3.01 2.36
CA LEU A 124 -8.42 -3.27 0.93
C LEU A 124 -9.03 -2.11 0.15
N TYR A 125 -8.22 -1.38 -0.64
CA TYR A 125 -8.72 -0.31 -1.51
C TYR A 125 -8.67 -0.79 -2.95
N TYR A 126 -9.85 -1.11 -3.55
CA TYR A 126 -9.91 -1.62 -4.93
C TYR A 126 -9.90 -0.49 -5.98
N GLY A 127 -9.26 -0.79 -7.11
CA GLY A 127 -9.07 0.13 -8.23
C GLY A 127 -10.22 0.14 -9.23
N ASN A 128 -10.07 0.98 -10.26
CA ASN A 128 -11.08 1.16 -11.32
C ASN A 128 -11.34 -0.09 -12.17
N ASP A 129 -10.42 -1.04 -12.19
CA ASP A 129 -10.49 -2.24 -13.02
C ASP A 129 -11.32 -3.37 -12.38
N LEU A 130 -11.86 -3.14 -11.19
CA LEU A 130 -12.74 -4.05 -10.46
C LEU A 130 -14.09 -3.38 -10.19
N THR A 131 -15.15 -4.16 -10.28
CA THR A 131 -16.46 -3.78 -9.75
C THR A 131 -16.51 -4.00 -8.23
N GLU A 132 -17.46 -3.33 -7.56
CA GLU A 132 -17.69 -3.51 -6.12
C GLU A 132 -18.02 -5.00 -5.78
N GLU A 133 -18.80 -5.66 -6.63
CA GLU A 133 -19.18 -7.07 -6.44
C GLU A 133 -17.95 -8.01 -6.53
N GLU A 134 -17.06 -7.79 -7.51
CA GLU A 134 -15.83 -8.56 -7.66
C GLU A 134 -14.87 -8.31 -6.49
N ALA A 135 -14.70 -7.05 -6.09
CA ALA A 135 -13.82 -6.67 -4.98
C ALA A 135 -14.30 -7.26 -3.65
N GLU A 136 -15.61 -7.20 -3.37
CA GLU A 136 -16.16 -7.76 -2.14
C GLU A 136 -16.09 -9.30 -2.12
N ALA A 137 -16.29 -9.96 -3.28
CA ALA A 137 -16.09 -11.42 -3.39
C ALA A 137 -14.64 -11.82 -3.07
N LEU A 138 -13.65 -11.04 -3.52
CA LEU A 138 -12.24 -11.26 -3.21
C LEU A 138 -11.93 -10.95 -1.74
N ALA A 139 -12.51 -9.89 -1.16
CA ALA A 139 -12.37 -9.58 0.26
C ALA A 139 -12.92 -10.70 1.14
N GLU A 140 -14.02 -11.34 0.74
CA GLU A 140 -14.55 -12.52 1.47
C GLU A 140 -13.55 -13.69 1.44
N LYS A 141 -12.85 -13.91 0.32
CA LYS A 141 -11.78 -14.91 0.25
C LYS A 141 -10.60 -14.59 1.17
N VAL A 142 -10.28 -13.32 1.31
CA VAL A 142 -9.26 -12.87 2.28
C VAL A 142 -9.72 -13.18 3.71
N ARG A 143 -10.99 -12.88 4.07
CA ARG A 143 -11.58 -13.20 5.39
C ARG A 143 -11.53 -14.72 5.66
N GLU A 144 -11.94 -15.54 4.69
CA GLU A 144 -11.86 -17.01 4.78
C GLU A 144 -10.40 -17.49 5.03
N ARG A 145 -9.44 -16.91 4.31
CA ARG A 145 -8.00 -17.27 4.40
C ARG A 145 -7.37 -16.91 5.73
N LEU A 146 -7.76 -15.76 6.31
CA LEU A 146 -7.23 -15.27 7.60
C LEU A 146 -7.90 -15.92 8.83
N GLY A 147 -8.99 -16.66 8.63
CA GLY A 147 -9.62 -17.46 9.69
C GLY A 147 -10.48 -16.69 10.69
N GLY A 148 -10.83 -15.43 10.40
CA GLY A 148 -11.76 -14.63 11.20
C GLY A 148 -11.16 -13.96 12.45
N ASP A 149 -9.84 -14.01 12.62
CA ASP A 149 -9.15 -13.33 13.72
C ASP A 149 -8.81 -11.87 13.39
N LEU A 150 -8.98 -11.47 12.12
CA LEU A 150 -8.71 -10.14 11.60
C LEU A 150 -9.96 -9.55 10.95
N ASP A 151 -10.23 -8.27 11.22
CA ASP A 151 -11.23 -7.53 10.49
C ASP A 151 -10.70 -7.20 9.07
N VAL A 152 -11.56 -7.37 8.04
CA VAL A 152 -11.22 -7.05 6.65
C VAL A 152 -12.27 -6.11 6.10
N GLU A 153 -11.84 -4.90 5.75
CA GLU A 153 -12.67 -3.86 5.15
C GLU A 153 -12.28 -3.64 3.69
N CYS A 154 -13.28 -3.39 2.82
CA CYS A 154 -13.08 -3.19 1.39
C CYS A 154 -13.68 -1.85 0.96
N TYR A 155 -12.88 -1.00 0.32
CA TYR A 155 -13.24 0.35 -0.07
C TYR A 155 -12.92 0.63 -1.53
N PHE A 156 -13.75 1.45 -2.18
CA PHE A 156 -13.41 1.96 -3.50
C PHE A 156 -12.31 3.02 -3.41
N GLY A 157 -11.12 2.69 -3.89
CA GLY A 157 -9.98 3.61 -4.00
C GLY A 157 -9.95 4.37 -5.32
N GLY A 158 -10.45 3.78 -6.40
CA GLY A 158 -10.54 4.37 -7.73
C GLY A 158 -9.19 4.59 -8.42
N GLN A 159 -8.12 4.00 -7.92
CA GLN A 159 -6.80 4.09 -8.53
C GLN A 159 -6.72 3.30 -9.83
N PRO A 160 -5.99 3.80 -10.85
CA PRO A 160 -5.61 3.02 -12.02
C PRO A 160 -4.40 2.12 -11.72
N LEU A 161 -4.17 1.09 -12.53
CA LEU A 161 -2.98 0.23 -12.51
C LEU A 161 -2.85 -0.74 -11.34
N TYR A 162 -3.46 -0.45 -10.21
CA TYR A 162 -3.45 -1.31 -9.03
C TYR A 162 -4.86 -1.88 -8.81
N TYR A 163 -4.95 -3.20 -8.80
CA TYR A 163 -6.21 -3.87 -8.44
C TYR A 163 -6.56 -3.63 -6.99
N PHE A 164 -5.56 -3.72 -6.11
CA PHE A 164 -5.71 -3.40 -4.69
C PHE A 164 -4.49 -2.64 -4.16
N LEU A 165 -4.75 -1.64 -3.32
CA LEU A 165 -3.81 -1.10 -2.36
C LEU A 165 -4.23 -1.65 -0.99
N ILE A 166 -3.26 -2.07 -0.17
CA ILE A 166 -3.51 -2.84 1.03
C ILE A 166 -2.78 -2.19 2.20
N ALA A 167 -3.47 -2.05 3.33
CA ALA A 167 -2.87 -1.73 4.62
C ALA A 167 -3.23 -2.82 5.62
N VAL A 168 -2.26 -3.21 6.45
CA VAL A 168 -2.44 -4.10 7.61
C VAL A 168 -2.02 -3.34 8.85
N GLU A 169 -2.98 -3.12 9.75
CA GLU A 169 -2.85 -2.34 10.99
C GLU A 169 -2.90 -3.20 12.23
#